data_d76cccf1e5e59567b325fee8ce277ff5
#
_entry.id   d76cccf1e5e59567b325fee8ce277ff5
#
_cell.length_a   1.000
_cell.length_b   1.000
_cell.length_c   1.000
_cell.angle_alpha   90.00
_cell.angle_beta   90.00
_cell.angle_gamma   90.00
#
_symmetry.space_group_name_H-M   'P 1'
#
loop_
_entity.id
_entity.type
_entity.pdbx_description
1 polymer ?
#
loop_
_entity_poly.entity_id
_entity_poly.type
_entity_poly.pdbx_seq_one_letter_code
_entity_poly.pdbx_strand_id
1 'polypeptide(L)'
;MDTVHWFDRNFNFSFGTEKYAGIRQRLKQAPYILKGLLRNIPEQILVQKPAGKWSVKEHTGHLSVLEPLWRIRWQDILDKKPVLTTADLNNTATSGAGFNDNDILSLLERFTQERNTTLLFLDSIDPQNESQTSLHPRLQQPMRIIDLALFVAEHDDHHISVIRGMIQ
;
A
#
# COMPACT_ATOMS: atom_id res chain seq x y z
N MET A 1 -9.23 19.57 -2.62
CA MET A 1 -9.61 18.90 -1.37
C MET A 1 -8.33 18.59 -0.62
N ASP A 2 -8.15 19.15 0.57
CA ASP A 2 -7.00 18.83 1.41
C ASP A 2 -7.08 17.37 1.83
N THR A 3 -6.21 16.54 1.29
CA THR A 3 -6.09 15.15 1.71
C THR A 3 -5.48 15.13 3.10
N VAL A 4 -6.21 14.56 4.08
CA VAL A 4 -5.67 14.33 5.44
C VAL A 4 -4.32 13.62 5.30
N HIS A 5 -3.29 14.15 5.96
CA HIS A 5 -1.97 13.55 5.95
C HIS A 5 -2.04 12.10 6.45
N TRP A 6 -1.29 11.19 5.81
CA TRP A 6 -1.39 9.74 6.09
C TRP A 6 -1.25 9.41 7.59
N PHE A 7 -0.33 10.06 8.26
CA PHE A 7 -0.06 9.81 9.68
C PHE A 7 -1.13 10.36 10.65
N ASP A 8 -1.98 11.29 10.18
CA ASP A 8 -3.07 11.89 10.95
C ASP A 8 -4.40 11.16 10.74
N ARG A 9 -4.42 10.13 9.88
CA ARG A 9 -5.62 9.33 9.62
C ARG A 9 -5.96 8.44 10.81
N ASN A 10 -7.24 8.45 11.18
CA ASN A 10 -7.84 7.51 12.11
C ASN A 10 -8.49 6.36 11.34
N PHE A 11 -8.33 5.14 11.86
CA PHE A 11 -8.89 3.93 11.28
C PHE A 11 -9.92 3.32 12.23
N ASN A 12 -11.06 2.92 11.67
CA ASN A 12 -12.08 2.17 12.41
C ASN A 12 -12.16 0.75 11.82
N PHE A 13 -11.85 -0.24 12.65
CA PHE A 13 -11.88 -1.66 12.30
C PHE A 13 -13.12 -2.38 12.86
N SER A 14 -14.16 -1.64 13.27
CA SER A 14 -15.42 -2.18 13.77
C SER A 14 -16.34 -2.61 12.61
N PHE A 15 -15.92 -3.60 11.84
CA PHE A 15 -16.69 -4.17 10.73
C PHE A 15 -16.51 -5.69 10.64
N GLY A 16 -17.44 -6.36 9.97
CA GLY A 16 -17.43 -7.80 9.81
C GLY A 16 -16.70 -8.27 8.55
N THR A 17 -16.54 -9.59 8.46
CA THR A 17 -15.82 -10.26 7.36
C THR A 17 -16.52 -10.14 6.00
N GLU A 18 -17.80 -9.76 5.99
CA GLU A 18 -18.57 -9.51 4.76
C GLU A 18 -17.95 -8.42 3.88
N LYS A 19 -17.12 -7.53 4.45
CA LYS A 19 -16.42 -6.48 3.70
C LYS A 19 -15.15 -6.94 3.00
N TYR A 20 -14.64 -8.15 3.31
CA TYR A 20 -13.37 -8.62 2.81
C TYR A 20 -13.30 -8.68 1.28
N ALA A 21 -14.34 -9.18 0.63
CA ALA A 21 -14.37 -9.26 -0.83
C ALA A 21 -14.21 -7.88 -1.49
N GLY A 22 -14.87 -6.86 -0.96
CA GLY A 22 -14.75 -5.47 -1.46
C GLY A 22 -13.35 -4.88 -1.21
N ILE A 23 -12.78 -5.11 -0.03
CA ILE A 23 -11.43 -4.67 0.32
C ILE A 23 -10.40 -5.34 -0.61
N ARG A 24 -10.50 -6.67 -0.77
CA ARG A 24 -9.62 -7.42 -1.66
C ARG A 24 -9.72 -6.96 -3.12
N GLN A 25 -10.92 -6.56 -3.57
CA GLN A 25 -11.12 -6.00 -4.91
C GLN A 25 -10.39 -4.65 -5.07
N ARG A 26 -10.40 -3.77 -4.05
CA ARG A 26 -9.63 -2.53 -4.05
C ARG A 26 -8.13 -2.81 -4.20
N LEU A 27 -7.58 -3.73 -3.41
CA LEU A 27 -6.18 -4.15 -3.52
C LEU A 27 -5.83 -4.63 -4.94
N LYS A 28 -6.70 -5.46 -5.53
CA LYS A 28 -6.52 -5.97 -6.89
C LYS A 28 -6.55 -4.86 -7.94
N GLN A 29 -7.38 -3.84 -7.74
CA GLN A 29 -7.58 -2.77 -8.72
C GLN A 29 -6.51 -1.67 -8.68
N ALA A 30 -5.84 -1.46 -7.56
CA ALA A 30 -4.89 -0.36 -7.37
C ALA A 30 -3.81 -0.25 -8.47
N PRO A 31 -3.10 -1.33 -8.88
CA PRO A 31 -2.14 -1.26 -9.97
C PRO A 31 -2.77 -0.86 -11.33
N TYR A 32 -3.97 -1.35 -11.60
CA TYR A 32 -4.68 -1.04 -12.86
C TYR A 32 -5.17 0.40 -12.90
N ILE A 33 -5.63 0.94 -11.76
CA ILE A 33 -6.01 2.34 -11.63
C ILE A 33 -4.80 3.23 -11.91
N LEU A 34 -3.64 2.93 -11.31
CA LEU A 34 -2.40 3.67 -11.57
C LEU A 34 -1.97 3.58 -13.03
N LYS A 35 -2.02 2.39 -13.61
CA LYS A 35 -1.70 2.20 -15.04
C LYS A 35 -2.60 3.05 -15.94
N GLY A 36 -3.89 3.12 -15.63
CA GLY A 36 -4.84 3.98 -16.36
C GLY A 36 -4.53 5.47 -16.22
N LEU A 37 -4.16 5.91 -15.01
CA LEU A 37 -3.84 7.30 -14.72
C LEU A 37 -2.53 7.77 -15.38
N LEU A 38 -1.51 6.91 -15.41
CA LEU A 38 -0.14 7.29 -15.79
C LEU A 38 0.23 6.99 -17.24
N ARG A 39 -0.67 6.35 -17.99
CA ARG A 39 -0.44 5.83 -19.34
C ARG A 39 0.15 6.86 -20.34
N ASN A 40 -0.27 8.11 -20.25
CA ASN A 40 0.09 9.15 -21.21
C ASN A 40 0.63 10.42 -20.52
N ILE A 41 1.15 10.30 -19.30
CA ILE A 41 1.68 11.43 -18.56
C ILE A 41 3.10 11.70 -19.02
N PRO A 42 3.44 12.96 -19.40
CA PRO A 42 4.77 13.32 -19.83
C PRO A 42 5.84 13.06 -18.75
N GLU A 43 7.02 12.63 -19.17
CA GLU A 43 8.15 12.30 -18.28
C GLU A 43 8.47 13.43 -17.29
N GLN A 44 8.43 14.67 -17.75
CA GLN A 44 8.72 15.85 -16.93
C GLN A 44 7.79 15.96 -15.70
N ILE A 45 6.53 15.55 -15.85
CA ILE A 45 5.56 15.53 -14.75
C ILE A 45 5.83 14.33 -13.84
N LEU A 46 6.19 13.16 -14.40
CA LEU A 46 6.44 11.95 -13.66
C LEU A 46 7.61 12.07 -12.68
N VAL A 47 8.64 12.85 -13.02
CA VAL A 47 9.85 13.05 -12.20
C VAL A 47 9.84 14.32 -11.34
N GLN A 48 8.84 15.20 -11.53
CA GLN A 48 8.75 16.47 -10.81
C GLN A 48 8.52 16.23 -9.31
N LYS A 49 9.31 16.89 -8.47
CA LYS A 49 9.22 16.85 -7.01
C LYS A 49 8.61 18.14 -6.45
N PRO A 50 7.32 18.19 -6.11
CA PRO A 50 6.73 19.39 -5.52
C PRO A 50 7.32 19.67 -4.14
N ALA A 51 7.94 20.86 -3.96
CA ALA A 51 8.47 21.31 -2.67
C ALA A 51 9.31 20.23 -1.90
N GLY A 52 10.14 19.48 -2.61
CA GLY A 52 10.97 18.42 -2.01
C GLY A 52 10.24 17.15 -1.59
N LYS A 53 8.96 17.02 -1.94
CA LYS A 53 8.17 15.78 -1.76
C LYS A 53 8.49 14.77 -2.86
N TRP A 54 7.97 13.57 -2.73
CA TRP A 54 8.13 12.53 -3.74
C TRP A 54 7.51 12.91 -5.08
N SER A 55 8.14 12.46 -6.16
CA SER A 55 7.60 12.49 -7.51
C SER A 55 6.55 11.40 -7.71
N VAL A 56 5.84 11.44 -8.84
CA VAL A 56 4.89 10.40 -9.25
C VAL A 56 5.58 9.03 -9.32
N LYS A 57 6.79 8.97 -9.87
CA LYS A 57 7.58 7.72 -9.94
C LYS A 57 7.97 7.21 -8.57
N GLU A 58 8.37 8.08 -7.65
CA GLU A 58 8.70 7.69 -6.28
C GLU A 58 7.47 7.18 -5.52
N HIS A 59 6.31 7.82 -5.65
CA HIS A 59 5.05 7.31 -5.10
C HIS A 59 4.70 5.93 -5.68
N THR A 60 4.83 5.74 -6.99
CA THR A 60 4.54 4.46 -7.65
C THR A 60 5.50 3.35 -7.19
N GLY A 61 6.79 3.64 -7.13
CA GLY A 61 7.81 2.71 -6.66
C GLY A 61 7.64 2.33 -5.19
N HIS A 62 7.26 3.30 -4.34
CA HIS A 62 6.99 3.08 -2.91
C HIS A 62 5.92 2.00 -2.68
N LEU A 63 4.85 1.98 -3.45
CA LEU A 63 3.82 0.96 -3.33
C LEU A 63 4.39 -0.44 -3.51
N SER A 64 5.27 -0.64 -4.49
CA SER A 64 5.90 -1.95 -4.70
C SER A 64 6.90 -2.33 -3.60
N VAL A 65 7.62 -1.35 -3.04
CA VAL A 65 8.60 -1.57 -1.96
C VAL A 65 7.94 -2.05 -0.68
N LEU A 66 6.71 -1.62 -0.40
CA LEU A 66 6.00 -2.00 0.82
C LEU A 66 5.30 -3.36 0.75
N GLU A 67 5.10 -3.95 -0.42
CA GLU A 67 4.42 -5.25 -0.57
C GLU A 67 5.04 -6.38 0.27
N PRO A 68 6.38 -6.55 0.31
CA PRO A 68 6.99 -7.52 1.20
C PRO A 68 6.68 -7.28 2.69
N LEU A 69 6.67 -6.02 3.13
CA LEU A 69 6.32 -5.68 4.52
C LEU A 69 4.88 -6.07 4.84
N TRP A 70 3.95 -5.83 3.92
CA TRP A 70 2.56 -6.23 4.11
C TRP A 70 2.43 -7.74 4.27
N ARG A 71 3.08 -8.54 3.43
CA ARG A 71 3.11 -10.01 3.56
C ARG A 71 3.72 -10.46 4.87
N ILE A 72 4.82 -9.85 5.32
CA ILE A 72 5.44 -10.13 6.62
C ILE A 72 4.45 -9.86 7.75
N ARG A 73 3.70 -8.76 7.72
CA ARG A 73 2.73 -8.41 8.75
C ARG A 73 1.55 -9.38 8.80
N TRP A 74 1.04 -9.85 7.67
CA TRP A 74 0.05 -10.92 7.68
C TRP A 74 0.62 -12.21 8.24
N GLN A 75 1.88 -12.54 7.92
CA GLN A 75 2.55 -13.68 8.53
C GLN A 75 2.72 -13.51 10.05
N ASP A 76 3.03 -12.30 10.52
CA ASP A 76 3.09 -11.98 11.95
C ASP A 76 1.76 -12.30 12.67
N ILE A 77 0.62 -11.98 12.03
CA ILE A 77 -0.72 -12.31 12.57
C ILE A 77 -0.89 -13.84 12.63
N LEU A 78 -0.54 -14.55 11.56
CA LEU A 78 -0.64 -16.02 11.50
C LEU A 78 0.26 -16.68 12.54
N ASP A 79 1.45 -16.14 12.77
CA ASP A 79 2.41 -16.61 13.78
C ASP A 79 2.04 -16.16 15.21
N LYS A 80 0.92 -15.43 15.37
CA LYS A 80 0.42 -14.91 16.66
C LYS A 80 1.45 -14.02 17.37
N LYS A 81 2.24 -13.26 16.61
CA LYS A 81 3.15 -12.31 17.22
C LYS A 81 2.37 -11.21 17.95
N PRO A 82 2.81 -10.75 19.11
CA PRO A 82 2.10 -9.73 19.88
C PRO A 82 2.02 -8.39 19.14
N VAL A 83 3.06 -8.06 18.35
CA VAL A 83 3.18 -6.78 17.62
C VAL A 83 3.63 -7.08 16.19
N LEU A 84 3.02 -6.39 15.21
CA LEU A 84 3.40 -6.45 13.80
C LEU A 84 4.80 -5.86 13.59
N THR A 85 5.53 -6.40 12.62
CA THR A 85 6.82 -5.88 12.16
C THR A 85 6.71 -4.37 11.87
N THR A 86 7.63 -3.58 12.39
CA THR A 86 7.69 -2.12 12.20
C THR A 86 8.06 -1.75 10.77
N ALA A 87 7.47 -0.66 10.27
CA ALA A 87 7.89 -0.07 9.01
C ALA A 87 9.10 0.85 9.22
N ASP A 88 9.94 0.99 8.20
CA ASP A 88 10.91 2.09 8.14
C ASP A 88 10.18 3.40 7.84
N LEU A 89 9.95 4.20 8.87
CA LEU A 89 9.24 5.48 8.77
C LEU A 89 10.06 6.56 8.05
N ASN A 90 11.37 6.37 7.89
CA ASN A 90 12.22 7.25 7.10
C ASN A 90 12.15 6.95 5.60
N ASN A 91 11.51 5.83 5.22
CA ASN A 91 11.35 5.38 3.83
C ASN A 91 12.68 5.31 3.07
N THR A 92 13.74 4.85 3.74
CA THR A 92 15.10 4.81 3.17
C THR A 92 15.16 3.95 1.91
N ALA A 93 14.42 2.83 1.89
CA ALA A 93 14.33 1.98 0.71
C ALA A 93 13.70 2.68 -0.50
N THR A 94 12.72 3.56 -0.28
CA THR A 94 12.10 4.34 -1.35
C THR A 94 13.02 5.47 -1.82
N SER A 95 13.59 6.21 -0.86
CA SER A 95 14.43 7.39 -1.17
C SER A 95 15.75 7.01 -1.84
N GLY A 96 16.29 5.82 -1.52
CA GLY A 96 17.54 5.30 -2.09
C GLY A 96 17.39 4.51 -3.39
N ALA A 97 16.16 4.25 -3.86
CA ALA A 97 15.91 3.34 -4.98
C ALA A 97 16.14 3.95 -6.38
N GLY A 98 16.30 5.29 -6.48
CA GLY A 98 16.49 5.94 -7.77
C GLY A 98 15.31 5.80 -8.73
N PHE A 99 14.07 5.79 -8.23
CA PHE A 99 12.88 5.53 -9.05
C PHE A 99 12.69 6.52 -10.21
N ASN A 100 13.22 7.74 -10.11
CA ASN A 100 13.13 8.71 -11.19
C ASN A 100 13.94 8.31 -12.42
N ASP A 101 14.93 7.44 -12.29
CA ASP A 101 15.75 6.93 -13.39
C ASP A 101 15.12 5.71 -14.09
N ASN A 102 14.01 5.19 -13.55
CA ASN A 102 13.32 4.02 -14.10
C ASN A 102 12.20 4.44 -15.05
N ASP A 103 11.89 3.59 -16.03
CA ASP A 103 10.69 3.73 -16.84
C ASP A 103 9.43 3.51 -16.00
N ILE A 104 8.40 4.37 -16.19
CA ILE A 104 7.15 4.28 -15.43
C ILE A 104 6.42 2.96 -15.65
N LEU A 105 6.47 2.39 -16.85
CA LEU A 105 5.82 1.11 -17.14
C LEU A 105 6.49 -0.04 -16.36
N SER A 106 7.81 0.02 -16.21
CA SER A 106 8.56 -0.94 -15.37
C SER A 106 8.18 -0.85 -13.90
N LEU A 107 7.97 0.35 -13.35
CA LEU A 107 7.52 0.55 -11.98
C LEU A 107 6.09 0.02 -11.76
N LEU A 108 5.20 0.28 -12.72
CA LEU A 108 3.82 -0.22 -12.69
C LEU A 108 3.77 -1.76 -12.81
N GLU A 109 4.61 -2.33 -13.66
CA GLU A 109 4.72 -3.78 -13.80
C GLU A 109 5.22 -4.43 -12.49
N ARG A 110 6.27 -3.87 -11.88
CA ARG A 110 6.79 -4.32 -10.60
C ARG A 110 5.70 -4.27 -9.52
N PHE A 111 4.96 -3.17 -9.42
CA PHE A 111 3.87 -3.08 -8.45
C PHE A 111 2.78 -4.13 -8.71
N THR A 112 2.43 -4.36 -9.98
CA THR A 112 1.45 -5.39 -10.37
C THR A 112 1.91 -6.79 -9.96
N GLN A 113 3.18 -7.14 -10.19
CA GLN A 113 3.74 -8.44 -9.83
C GLN A 113 3.77 -8.64 -8.31
N GLU A 114 4.26 -7.65 -7.57
CA GLU A 114 4.30 -7.70 -6.10
C GLU A 114 2.88 -7.82 -5.50
N ARG A 115 1.92 -7.04 -6.01
CA ARG A 115 0.52 -7.12 -5.59
C ARG A 115 -0.10 -8.48 -5.90
N ASN A 116 0.17 -9.06 -7.06
CA ASN A 116 -0.31 -10.40 -7.38
C ASN A 116 0.24 -11.45 -6.40
N THR A 117 1.52 -11.36 -6.04
CA THR A 117 2.12 -12.22 -5.00
C THR A 117 1.40 -12.04 -3.66
N THR A 118 1.09 -10.81 -3.27
CA THR A 118 0.33 -10.52 -2.04
C THR A 118 -1.09 -11.09 -2.10
N LEU A 119 -1.77 -10.97 -3.23
CA LEU A 119 -3.12 -11.54 -3.38
C LEU A 119 -3.12 -13.07 -3.30
N LEU A 120 -2.14 -13.74 -3.92
CA LEU A 120 -1.96 -15.18 -3.81
C LEU A 120 -1.68 -15.61 -2.36
N PHE A 121 -0.85 -14.85 -1.63
CA PHE A 121 -0.61 -15.07 -0.21
C PHE A 121 -1.92 -14.97 0.59
N LEU A 122 -2.70 -13.92 0.40
CA LEU A 122 -3.98 -13.73 1.07
C LEU A 122 -4.98 -14.86 0.75
N ASP A 123 -5.00 -15.35 -0.48
CA ASP A 123 -5.88 -16.45 -0.91
C ASP A 123 -5.47 -17.80 -0.31
N SER A 124 -4.23 -17.94 0.15
CA SER A 124 -3.73 -19.15 0.81
C SER A 124 -4.03 -19.20 2.32
N ILE A 125 -4.53 -18.11 2.91
CA ILE A 125 -4.80 -18.05 4.35
C ILE A 125 -6.04 -18.86 4.70
N ASP A 126 -5.88 -19.77 5.67
CA ASP A 126 -7.00 -20.55 6.18
C ASP A 126 -8.01 -19.63 6.90
N PRO A 127 -9.32 -19.69 6.57
CA PRO A 127 -10.37 -18.91 7.22
C PRO A 127 -10.42 -19.08 8.75
N GLN A 128 -9.93 -20.18 9.30
CA GLN A 128 -9.84 -20.38 10.75
C GLN A 128 -8.97 -19.32 11.46
N ASN A 129 -8.09 -18.63 10.71
CA ASN A 129 -7.21 -17.61 11.25
C ASN A 129 -7.84 -16.19 11.25
N GLU A 130 -9.07 -16.02 10.78
CA GLU A 130 -9.71 -14.71 10.62
C GLU A 130 -9.85 -13.88 11.90
N SER A 131 -9.95 -14.55 13.06
CA SER A 131 -10.06 -13.90 14.38
C SER A 131 -8.72 -13.58 15.03
N GLN A 132 -7.60 -14.07 14.47
CA GLN A 132 -6.26 -13.78 15.00
C GLN A 132 -5.90 -12.31 14.82
N THR A 133 -5.20 -11.76 15.82
CA THR A 133 -4.80 -10.36 15.82
C THR A 133 -3.37 -10.18 16.29
N SER A 134 -2.74 -9.09 15.77
CA SER A 134 -1.49 -8.55 16.29
C SER A 134 -1.61 -7.03 16.42
N LEU A 135 -0.92 -6.44 17.38
CA LEU A 135 -0.97 -5.00 17.63
C LEU A 135 -0.21 -4.23 16.52
N HIS A 136 -0.86 -3.25 15.91
CA HIS A 136 -0.16 -2.37 14.96
C HIS A 136 0.75 -1.40 15.70
N PRO A 137 2.09 -1.35 15.42
CA PRO A 137 3.04 -0.62 16.26
C PRO A 137 2.78 0.89 16.34
N ARG A 138 2.26 1.52 15.28
CA ARG A 138 1.94 2.95 15.28
C ARG A 138 0.53 3.26 15.76
N LEU A 139 -0.46 2.50 15.31
CA LEU A 139 -1.88 2.78 15.64
C LEU A 139 -2.24 2.33 17.05
N GLN A 140 -1.45 1.42 17.65
CA GLN A 140 -1.73 0.82 18.96
C GLN A 140 -3.13 0.17 19.01
N GLN A 141 -3.56 -0.40 17.88
CA GLN A 141 -4.82 -1.11 17.72
C GLN A 141 -4.53 -2.56 17.29
N PRO A 142 -5.27 -3.55 17.82
CA PRO A 142 -5.20 -4.91 17.31
C PRO A 142 -5.77 -4.96 15.89
N MET A 143 -5.07 -5.67 15.01
CA MET A 143 -5.47 -5.87 13.62
C MET A 143 -5.64 -7.35 13.31
N ARG A 144 -6.78 -7.70 12.76
CA ARG A 144 -7.04 -8.98 12.08
C ARG A 144 -6.46 -8.95 10.67
N ILE A 145 -6.49 -10.07 9.99
CA ILE A 145 -6.11 -10.18 8.56
C ILE A 145 -6.87 -9.14 7.70
N ILE A 146 -8.18 -9.02 7.89
CA ILE A 146 -9.04 -8.10 7.15
C ILE A 146 -8.75 -6.63 7.49
N ASP A 147 -8.41 -6.32 8.72
CA ASP A 147 -8.12 -4.95 9.17
C ASP A 147 -6.83 -4.45 8.54
N LEU A 148 -5.81 -5.31 8.46
CA LEU A 148 -4.59 -5.02 7.75
C LEU A 148 -4.82 -4.87 6.24
N ALA A 149 -5.71 -5.69 5.65
CA ALA A 149 -6.07 -5.55 4.24
C ALA A 149 -6.75 -4.20 3.94
N LEU A 150 -7.65 -3.75 4.82
CA LEU A 150 -8.23 -2.40 4.72
C LEU A 150 -7.15 -1.32 4.84
N PHE A 151 -6.25 -1.45 5.83
CA PHE A 151 -5.16 -0.49 6.03
C PHE A 151 -4.29 -0.36 4.77
N VAL A 152 -3.94 -1.47 4.12
CA VAL A 152 -3.17 -1.47 2.87
C VAL A 152 -3.96 -0.84 1.72
N ALA A 153 -5.25 -1.15 1.59
CA ALA A 153 -6.11 -0.53 0.57
C ALA A 153 -6.23 0.99 0.75
N GLU A 154 -6.37 1.47 2.00
CA GLU A 154 -6.38 2.91 2.32
C GLU A 154 -5.02 3.58 2.03
N HIS A 155 -3.91 2.86 2.22
CA HIS A 155 -2.58 3.35 1.87
C HIS A 155 -2.42 3.50 0.35
N ASP A 156 -2.88 2.54 -0.43
CA ASP A 156 -2.90 2.63 -1.90
C ASP A 156 -3.73 3.83 -2.37
N ASP A 157 -4.95 3.96 -1.85
CA ASP A 157 -5.86 5.06 -2.23
C ASP A 157 -5.29 6.43 -1.85
N HIS A 158 -4.56 6.51 -0.72
CA HIS A 158 -3.84 7.73 -0.35
C HIS A 158 -2.82 8.12 -1.42
N HIS A 159 -1.93 7.20 -1.82
CA HIS A 159 -0.93 7.47 -2.84
C HIS A 159 -1.54 7.72 -4.22
N ILE A 160 -2.58 7.00 -4.61
CA ILE A 160 -3.33 7.24 -5.86
C ILE A 160 -3.95 8.65 -5.86
N SER A 161 -4.50 9.09 -4.73
CA SER A 161 -5.08 10.44 -4.59
C SER A 161 -4.02 11.54 -4.72
N VAL A 162 -2.85 11.35 -4.08
CA VAL A 162 -1.71 12.28 -4.20
C VAL A 162 -1.26 12.36 -5.66
N ILE A 163 -1.05 11.21 -6.31
CA ILE A 163 -0.64 11.14 -7.71
C ILE A 163 -1.64 11.87 -8.63
N ARG A 164 -2.96 11.67 -8.42
CA ARG A 164 -4.00 12.39 -9.18
C ARG A 164 -3.86 13.90 -9.07
N GLY A 165 -3.58 14.41 -7.88
CA GLY A 165 -3.36 15.84 -7.68
C GLY A 165 -2.07 16.36 -8.33
N MET A 166 -1.09 15.50 -8.60
CA MET A 166 0.18 15.89 -9.23
C MET A 166 0.11 15.92 -10.76
N ILE A 167 -0.82 15.20 -11.37
CA ILE A 167 -0.94 15.06 -12.83
C ILE A 167 -2.08 15.92 -13.43
N GLN A 168 -2.80 16.67 -12.62
CA GLN A 168 -3.80 17.67 -13.03
C GLN A 168 -3.14 19.03 -13.33
#